data_a7739218222fee5848e51bcf97356bd7
#
_entry.id   a7739218222fee5848e51bcf97356bd7
#
_cell.length_a   1.000
_cell.length_b   1.000
_cell.length_c   1.000
_cell.angle_alpha   90.00
_cell.angle_beta   90.00
_cell.angle_gamma   90.00
#
_symmetry.space_group_name_H-M   'P 1'
#
loop_
_entity.id
_entity.type
_entity.pdbx_description
1 polymer ?
#
loop_
_entity_poly.entity_id
_entity_poly.type
_entity_poly.pdbx_seq_one_letter_code
_entity_poly.pdbx_strand_id
1 'polypeptide(L)'
;LTGAAIALQSGLAGVNGAEWMKVVYGLVVSTCCGFGGGWLFTKLLEKLFKKADRRGLQNKWRIAQVFTGAGVAIMHGAQDGQKFLSISMLGIMLAMGSMDTSNVTFPLWLIILCALAMGLGTAIGGKKIIKSVGMDMVKMEPYQGFSASTTTFSCLVLATCLLYTSPS
;
A
#
# COMPACT_ATOMS: atom_id res chain seq x y z
N LEU A 1 -13.85 5.25 -8.99
CA LEU A 1 -14.31 6.65 -8.92
C LEU A 1 -14.36 7.31 -10.31
N THR A 2 -13.28 7.26 -11.10
CA THR A 2 -13.23 7.86 -12.45
C THR A 2 -14.30 7.29 -13.39
N GLY A 3 -14.48 5.95 -13.39
CA GLY A 3 -15.53 5.31 -14.19
C GLY A 3 -16.94 5.74 -13.78
N ALA A 4 -17.18 5.91 -12.47
CA ALA A 4 -18.45 6.42 -11.97
C ALA A 4 -18.68 7.88 -12.36
N ALA A 5 -17.64 8.73 -12.33
CA ALA A 5 -17.74 10.13 -12.78
C ALA A 5 -18.05 10.24 -14.26
N ILE A 6 -17.43 9.42 -15.11
CA ILE A 6 -17.71 9.33 -16.53
C ILE A 6 -19.15 8.90 -16.80
N ALA A 7 -19.64 7.90 -16.06
CA ALA A 7 -21.00 7.39 -16.20
C ALA A 7 -22.05 8.42 -15.77
N LEU A 8 -21.80 9.18 -14.70
CA LEU A 8 -22.72 10.20 -14.19
C LEU A 8 -22.82 11.43 -15.10
N GLN A 9 -21.73 11.85 -15.72
CA GLN A 9 -21.70 13.04 -16.56
C GLN A 9 -21.75 12.75 -18.06
N SER A 10 -21.97 11.47 -18.45
CA SER A 10 -22.07 11.03 -19.83
C SER A 10 -20.90 11.48 -20.73
N GLY A 11 -19.69 11.62 -20.14
CA GLY A 11 -18.50 12.03 -20.87
C GLY A 11 -17.28 12.31 -20.00
N LEU A 12 -16.18 12.69 -20.66
CA LEU A 12 -14.89 12.99 -20.01
C LEU A 12 -14.89 14.33 -19.24
N ALA A 13 -15.97 15.12 -19.32
CA ALA A 13 -16.08 16.41 -18.62
C ALA A 13 -16.03 16.30 -17.09
N GLY A 14 -16.39 15.13 -16.53
CA GLY A 14 -16.28 14.86 -15.09
C GLY A 14 -14.88 14.49 -14.61
N VAL A 15 -13.90 14.40 -15.50
CA VAL A 15 -12.54 14.02 -15.16
C VAL A 15 -11.63 15.24 -15.14
N ASN A 16 -11.16 15.60 -13.95
CA ASN A 16 -10.21 16.72 -13.82
C ASN A 16 -8.83 16.30 -14.33
N GLY A 17 -8.42 16.81 -15.49
CA GLY A 17 -7.13 16.49 -16.12
C GLY A 17 -5.92 16.84 -15.24
N ALA A 18 -6.01 17.90 -14.43
CA ALA A 18 -4.93 18.29 -13.53
C ALA A 18 -4.69 17.24 -12.42
N GLU A 19 -5.76 16.66 -11.86
CA GLU A 19 -5.67 15.58 -10.88
C GLU A 19 -5.12 14.29 -11.50
N TRP A 20 -5.49 13.99 -12.74
CA TRP A 20 -4.93 12.86 -13.48
C TRP A 20 -3.42 12.99 -13.72
N MET A 21 -2.94 14.19 -14.05
CA MET A 21 -1.50 14.43 -14.20
C MET A 21 -0.76 14.19 -12.90
N LYS A 22 -1.31 14.59 -11.75
CA LYS A 22 -0.71 14.27 -10.43
C LYS A 22 -0.59 12.77 -10.19
N VAL A 23 -1.61 11.99 -10.56
CA VAL A 23 -1.58 10.51 -10.46
C VAL A 23 -0.48 9.93 -11.35
N VAL A 24 -0.34 10.39 -12.59
CA VAL A 24 0.71 9.93 -13.51
C VAL A 24 2.10 10.26 -12.97
N TYR A 25 2.32 11.49 -12.51
CA TYR A 25 3.59 11.87 -11.86
C TYR A 25 3.86 11.03 -10.62
N GLY A 26 2.88 10.84 -9.76
CA GLY A 26 3.00 9.98 -8.58
C GLY A 26 3.38 8.54 -8.94
N LEU A 27 2.79 7.98 -10.00
CA LEU A 27 3.10 6.64 -10.47
C LEU A 27 4.56 6.52 -10.96
N VAL A 28 5.02 7.46 -11.77
CA VAL A 28 6.40 7.48 -12.29
C VAL A 28 7.39 7.63 -11.14
N VAL A 29 7.17 8.62 -10.27
CA VAL A 29 8.06 8.89 -9.14
C VAL A 29 8.11 7.70 -8.18
N SER A 30 6.96 7.10 -7.82
CA SER A 30 6.91 5.95 -6.92
C SER A 30 7.61 4.73 -7.50
N THR A 31 7.46 4.48 -8.81
CA THR A 31 8.13 3.37 -9.50
C THR A 31 9.65 3.58 -9.53
N CYS A 32 10.10 4.77 -9.88
CA CYS A 32 11.54 5.09 -9.88
C CYS A 32 12.16 5.01 -8.48
N CYS A 33 11.48 5.57 -7.47
CA CYS A 33 11.94 5.52 -6.09
C CYS A 33 11.93 4.10 -5.52
N GLY A 34 10.89 3.32 -5.81
CA GLY A 34 10.79 1.94 -5.36
C GLY A 34 11.86 1.05 -5.98
N PHE A 35 12.05 1.14 -7.31
CA PHE A 35 13.08 0.39 -8.00
C PHE A 35 14.50 0.83 -7.59
N GLY A 36 14.77 2.13 -7.63
CA GLY A 36 16.07 2.70 -7.26
C GLY A 36 16.42 2.44 -5.80
N GLY A 37 15.47 2.66 -4.89
CA GLY A 37 15.62 2.39 -3.46
C GLY A 37 15.86 0.90 -3.16
N GLY A 38 15.09 0.01 -3.78
CA GLY A 38 15.27 -1.44 -3.64
C GLY A 38 16.63 -1.91 -4.14
N TRP A 39 17.04 -1.44 -5.32
CA TRP A 39 18.35 -1.77 -5.88
C TRP A 39 19.48 -1.26 -5.00
N LEU A 40 19.43 0.00 -4.57
CA LEU A 40 20.46 0.62 -3.72
C LEU A 40 20.56 -0.10 -2.37
N PHE A 41 19.42 -0.39 -1.74
CA PHE A 41 19.38 -1.07 -0.45
C PHE A 41 19.89 -2.50 -0.54
N THR A 42 19.54 -3.24 -1.59
CA THR A 42 20.08 -4.59 -1.84
C THR A 42 21.60 -4.56 -2.02
N LYS A 43 22.10 -3.62 -2.82
CA LYS A 43 23.56 -3.41 -3.01
C LYS A 43 24.27 -3.05 -1.71
N LEU A 44 23.64 -2.22 -0.88
CA LEU A 44 24.18 -1.87 0.43
C LEU A 44 24.29 -3.09 1.33
N LEU A 45 23.23 -3.92 1.40
CA LEU A 45 23.24 -5.16 2.18
C LEU A 45 24.30 -6.14 1.66
N GLU A 46 24.40 -6.34 0.35
CA GLU A 46 25.45 -7.19 -0.25
C GLU A 46 26.85 -6.72 0.13
N LYS A 47 27.11 -5.41 0.11
CA LYS A 47 28.40 -4.81 0.48
C LYS A 47 28.72 -4.98 1.96
N LEU A 48 27.72 -4.74 2.83
CA LEU A 48 27.85 -4.84 4.29
C LEU A 48 28.10 -6.29 4.75
N PHE A 49 27.37 -7.23 4.13
CA PHE A 49 27.41 -8.64 4.52
C PHE A 49 28.25 -9.54 3.61
N LYS A 50 29.11 -8.94 2.75
CA LYS A 50 29.98 -9.66 1.82
C LYS A 50 30.92 -10.67 2.52
N LYS A 51 31.32 -10.38 3.75
CA LYS A 51 32.24 -11.20 4.55
C LYS A 51 31.53 -12.10 5.57
N ALA A 52 30.19 -12.02 5.67
CA ALA A 52 29.45 -12.76 6.69
C ALA A 52 29.10 -14.17 6.20
N ASP A 53 29.11 -15.14 7.13
CA ASP A 53 28.72 -16.52 6.82
C ASP A 53 27.23 -16.56 6.45
N ARG A 54 26.98 -16.85 5.16
CA ARG A 54 25.62 -16.86 4.59
C ARG A 54 24.69 -17.86 5.27
N ARG A 55 25.22 -19.02 5.73
CA ARG A 55 24.40 -20.06 6.35
C ARG A 55 23.89 -19.66 7.73
N GLY A 56 24.72 -19.04 8.55
CA GLY A 56 24.35 -18.57 9.89
C GLY A 56 23.37 -17.39 9.88
N LEU A 57 23.47 -16.53 8.84
CA LEU A 57 22.60 -15.36 8.69
C LEU A 57 21.24 -15.66 8.08
N GLN A 58 21.08 -16.77 7.37
CA GLN A 58 19.84 -17.07 6.62
C GLN A 58 18.61 -17.12 7.54
N ASN A 59 18.76 -17.67 8.73
CA ASN A 59 17.67 -17.74 9.72
C ASN A 59 17.33 -16.36 10.31
N LYS A 60 18.32 -15.51 10.51
CA LYS A 60 18.11 -14.12 10.95
C LYS A 60 17.40 -13.28 9.89
N TRP A 61 17.75 -13.43 8.62
CA TRP A 61 17.07 -12.77 7.50
C TRP A 61 15.61 -13.20 7.37
N ARG A 62 15.31 -14.48 7.58
CA ARG A 62 13.91 -14.96 7.56
C ARG A 62 13.07 -14.31 8.66
N ILE A 63 13.62 -14.23 9.87
CA ILE A 63 12.93 -13.59 11.00
C ILE A 63 12.75 -12.08 10.72
N ALA A 64 13.80 -11.40 10.29
CA ALA A 64 13.75 -9.99 9.94
C ALA A 64 12.73 -9.70 8.82
N GLN A 65 12.65 -10.58 7.81
CA GLN A 65 11.65 -10.49 6.72
C GLN A 65 10.22 -10.61 7.24
N VAL A 66 9.97 -11.47 8.24
CA VAL A 66 8.63 -11.59 8.84
C VAL A 66 8.24 -10.28 9.54
N PHE A 67 9.15 -9.67 10.30
CA PHE A 67 8.88 -8.39 10.96
C PHE A 67 8.65 -7.24 9.97
N THR A 68 9.49 -7.12 8.94
CA THR A 68 9.30 -6.08 7.92
C THR A 68 8.04 -6.33 7.09
N GLY A 69 7.73 -7.59 6.79
CA GLY A 69 6.48 -7.97 6.12
C GLY A 69 5.25 -7.62 6.95
N ALA A 70 5.28 -7.86 8.27
CA ALA A 70 4.22 -7.43 9.17
C ALA A 70 4.06 -5.90 9.19
N GLY A 71 5.18 -5.15 9.21
CA GLY A 71 5.15 -3.69 9.10
C GLY A 71 4.51 -3.21 7.80
N VAL A 72 4.87 -3.80 6.65
CA VAL A 72 4.25 -3.50 5.35
C VAL A 72 2.75 -3.80 5.38
N ALA A 73 2.34 -4.93 5.96
CA ALA A 73 0.93 -5.31 6.05
C ALA A 73 0.11 -4.32 6.88
N ILE A 74 0.66 -3.84 8.01
CA ILE A 74 0.00 -2.83 8.86
C ILE A 74 -0.15 -1.51 8.10
N MET A 75 0.91 -1.02 7.46
CA MET A 75 0.88 0.24 6.70
C MET A 75 -0.07 0.16 5.50
N HIS A 76 -0.05 -0.95 4.78
CA HIS A 76 -0.95 -1.19 3.65
C HIS A 76 -2.41 -1.25 4.10
N GLY A 77 -2.67 -1.99 5.17
CA GLY A 77 -4.01 -2.07 5.77
C GLY A 77 -4.54 -0.73 6.26
N ALA A 78 -3.68 0.10 6.86
CA ALA A 78 -4.05 1.44 7.30
C ALA A 78 -4.41 2.35 6.11
N GLN A 79 -3.60 2.38 5.06
CA GLN A 79 -3.83 3.21 3.87
C GLN A 79 -5.06 2.79 3.08
N ASP A 80 -5.24 1.49 2.85
CA ASP A 80 -6.40 0.99 2.11
C ASP A 80 -7.66 1.06 2.96
N GLY A 81 -7.57 0.81 4.27
CA GLY A 81 -8.67 0.98 5.21
C GLY A 81 -9.26 2.38 5.17
N GLN A 82 -8.43 3.42 5.12
CA GLN A 82 -8.90 4.81 4.99
C GLN A 82 -9.69 5.06 3.70
N LYS A 83 -9.25 4.48 2.58
CA LYS A 83 -9.95 4.60 1.29
C LYS A 83 -11.34 3.95 1.34
N PHE A 84 -11.43 2.74 1.89
CA PHE A 84 -12.70 2.03 2.03
C PHE A 84 -13.65 2.74 2.97
N LEU A 85 -13.16 3.23 4.10
CA LEU A 85 -13.95 4.03 5.04
C LEU A 85 -14.51 5.28 4.39
N SER A 86 -13.69 6.02 3.65
CA SER A 86 -14.11 7.25 2.95
C SER A 86 -15.20 6.99 1.92
N ILE A 87 -15.05 5.93 1.12
CA ILE A 87 -16.06 5.55 0.10
C ILE A 87 -17.35 5.08 0.78
N SER A 88 -17.25 4.26 1.83
CA SER A 88 -18.42 3.75 2.55
C SER A 88 -19.19 4.89 3.24
N MET A 89 -18.47 5.83 3.84
CA MET A 89 -19.07 6.99 4.49
C MET A 89 -19.76 7.90 3.48
N LEU A 90 -19.11 8.15 2.32
CA LEU A 90 -19.73 8.89 1.23
C LEU A 90 -21.03 8.24 0.77
N GLY A 91 -21.05 6.91 0.63
CA GLY A 91 -22.26 6.16 0.27
C GLY A 91 -23.37 6.32 1.31
N ILE A 92 -23.07 6.26 2.59
CA ILE A 92 -24.03 6.47 3.67
C ILE A 92 -24.59 7.90 3.66
N MET A 93 -23.73 8.91 3.50
CA MET A 93 -24.14 10.32 3.46
C MET A 93 -25.07 10.60 2.26
N LEU A 94 -24.75 10.06 1.10
CA LEU A 94 -25.62 10.16 -0.08
C LEU A 94 -26.98 9.50 0.13
N ALA A 95 -27.01 8.33 0.78
CA ALA A 95 -28.23 7.62 1.08
C ALA A 95 -29.11 8.36 2.12
N MET A 96 -28.48 9.08 3.05
CA MET A 96 -29.18 9.88 4.07
C MET A 96 -29.58 11.28 3.57
N GLY A 97 -29.17 11.67 2.35
CA GLY A 97 -29.46 12.99 1.77
C GLY A 97 -28.77 14.17 2.46
N SER A 98 -27.82 13.89 3.36
CA SER A 98 -27.06 14.91 4.07
C SER A 98 -25.65 15.06 3.46
N MET A 99 -25.37 16.22 2.88
CA MET A 99 -24.05 16.55 2.31
C MET A 99 -23.17 17.38 3.26
N ASP A 100 -23.44 17.37 4.55
CA ASP A 100 -22.63 18.09 5.53
C ASP A 100 -21.35 17.33 5.83
N THR A 101 -20.27 17.71 5.16
CA THR A 101 -18.93 17.13 5.34
C THR A 101 -18.14 17.76 6.50
N SER A 102 -18.68 18.76 7.19
CA SER A 102 -17.96 19.55 8.19
C SER A 102 -17.71 18.84 9.53
N ASN A 103 -18.45 17.76 9.84
CA ASN A 103 -18.29 16.99 11.08
C ASN A 103 -18.48 15.47 10.86
N VAL A 104 -17.68 14.90 9.95
CA VAL A 104 -17.75 13.47 9.67
C VAL A 104 -17.02 12.68 10.75
N THR A 105 -17.77 12.20 11.75
CA THR A 105 -17.24 11.20 12.70
C THR A 105 -17.50 9.81 12.16
N PHE A 106 -16.43 9.05 11.96
CA PHE A 106 -16.53 7.66 11.52
C PHE A 106 -17.05 6.80 12.69
N PRO A 107 -18.22 6.17 12.58
CA PRO A 107 -18.72 5.32 13.65
C PRO A 107 -17.84 4.07 13.78
N LEU A 108 -17.55 3.67 15.03
CA LEU A 108 -16.66 2.56 15.33
C LEU A 108 -17.09 1.24 14.66
N TRP A 109 -18.40 1.00 14.58
CA TRP A 109 -18.95 -0.20 13.93
C TRP A 109 -18.58 -0.27 12.43
N LEU A 110 -18.54 0.87 11.73
CA LEU A 110 -18.18 0.93 10.32
C LEU A 110 -16.69 0.62 10.14
N ILE A 111 -15.84 1.12 11.02
CA ILE A 111 -14.39 0.82 11.00
C ILE A 111 -14.16 -0.68 11.18
N ILE A 112 -14.82 -1.29 12.15
CA ILE A 112 -14.71 -2.73 12.42
C ILE A 112 -15.24 -3.55 11.24
N LEU A 113 -16.39 -3.17 10.68
CA LEU A 113 -16.98 -3.87 9.53
C LEU A 113 -16.04 -3.84 8.32
N CYS A 114 -15.51 -2.66 7.97
CA CYS A 114 -14.58 -2.50 6.86
C CYS A 114 -13.28 -3.29 7.10
N ALA A 115 -12.73 -3.26 8.32
CA ALA A 115 -11.51 -3.98 8.67
C ALA A 115 -11.71 -5.51 8.57
N LEU A 116 -12.84 -6.02 9.04
CA LEU A 116 -13.18 -7.45 8.95
C LEU A 116 -13.40 -7.88 7.50
N ALA A 117 -14.18 -7.13 6.72
CA ALA A 117 -14.43 -7.44 5.32
C ALA A 117 -13.13 -7.47 4.50
N MET A 118 -12.27 -6.49 4.72
CA MET A 118 -10.98 -6.39 4.04
C MET A 118 -10.02 -7.50 4.47
N GLY A 119 -9.95 -7.78 5.78
CA GLY A 119 -9.12 -8.85 6.32
C GLY A 119 -9.53 -10.23 5.81
N LEU A 120 -10.83 -10.54 5.79
CA LEU A 120 -11.36 -11.78 5.24
C LEU A 120 -11.13 -11.88 3.73
N GLY A 121 -11.39 -10.82 2.97
CA GLY A 121 -11.14 -10.79 1.53
C GLY A 121 -9.67 -11.06 1.19
N THR A 122 -8.75 -10.43 1.92
CA THR A 122 -7.30 -10.63 1.76
C THR A 122 -6.88 -12.05 2.18
N ALA A 123 -7.45 -12.59 3.25
CA ALA A 123 -7.12 -13.95 3.71
C ALA A 123 -7.56 -15.02 2.69
N ILE A 124 -8.71 -14.85 2.05
CA ILE A 124 -9.23 -15.79 1.03
C ILE A 124 -8.43 -15.66 -0.28
N GLY A 125 -8.24 -14.41 -0.76
CA GLY A 125 -7.57 -14.13 -2.04
C GLY A 125 -6.05 -14.24 -2.00
N GLY A 126 -5.44 -13.91 -0.86
CA GLY A 126 -3.99 -13.75 -0.73
C GLY A 126 -3.17 -15.02 -0.96
N LYS A 127 -3.69 -16.19 -0.54
CA LYS A 127 -2.97 -17.47 -0.73
C LYS A 127 -2.62 -17.76 -2.18
N LYS A 128 -3.54 -17.46 -3.11
CA LYS A 128 -3.35 -17.71 -4.53
C LYS A 128 -2.28 -16.78 -5.12
N ILE A 129 -2.32 -15.52 -4.72
CA ILE A 129 -1.36 -14.49 -5.14
C ILE A 129 0.03 -14.79 -4.58
N ILE A 130 0.14 -15.13 -3.29
CA ILE A 130 1.42 -15.44 -2.63
C ILE A 130 2.07 -16.65 -3.31
N LYS A 131 1.31 -17.70 -3.65
CA LYS A 131 1.85 -18.85 -4.35
C LYS A 131 2.36 -18.48 -5.75
N SER A 132 1.54 -17.79 -6.54
CA SER A 132 1.88 -17.44 -7.92
C SER A 132 3.06 -16.47 -8.00
N VAL A 133 3.05 -15.40 -7.20
CA VAL A 133 4.07 -14.34 -7.26
C VAL A 133 5.31 -14.69 -6.44
N GLY A 134 5.13 -15.29 -5.26
CA GLY A 134 6.22 -15.54 -4.32
C GLY A 134 6.98 -16.84 -4.58
N MET A 135 6.37 -17.83 -5.23
CA MET A 135 6.98 -19.15 -5.43
C MET A 135 7.24 -19.50 -6.89
N ASP A 136 6.34 -19.09 -7.79
CA ASP A 136 6.38 -19.53 -9.19
C ASP A 136 7.10 -18.53 -10.10
N MET A 137 7.09 -17.24 -9.80
CA MET A 137 7.69 -16.20 -10.67
C MET A 137 9.19 -16.00 -10.44
N VAL A 138 9.63 -15.89 -9.19
CA VAL A 138 11.03 -15.58 -8.86
C VAL A 138 11.47 -16.32 -7.60
N LYS A 139 12.55 -17.09 -7.69
CA LYS A 139 13.22 -17.67 -6.52
C LYS A 139 14.08 -16.58 -5.85
N MET A 140 13.53 -15.91 -4.86
CA MET A 140 14.25 -14.90 -4.10
C MET A 140 14.98 -15.51 -2.90
N GLU A 141 16.21 -15.05 -2.66
CA GLU A 141 16.90 -15.35 -1.40
C GLU A 141 16.31 -14.51 -0.25
N PRO A 142 16.35 -15.00 1.02
CA PRO A 142 15.73 -14.31 2.15
C PRO A 142 16.19 -12.86 2.36
N TYR A 143 17.45 -12.54 2.07
CA TYR A 143 17.96 -11.17 2.18
C TYR A 143 17.37 -10.24 1.12
N GLN A 144 17.07 -10.75 -0.08
CA GLN A 144 16.40 -9.98 -1.14
C GLN A 144 14.95 -9.68 -0.76
N GLY A 145 14.24 -10.66 -0.20
CA GLY A 145 12.89 -10.47 0.33
C GLY A 145 12.86 -9.46 1.47
N PHE A 146 13.84 -9.52 2.39
CA PHE A 146 14.00 -8.52 3.45
C PHE A 146 14.25 -7.12 2.87
N SER A 147 15.15 -7.00 1.90
CA SER A 147 15.43 -5.73 1.23
C SER A 147 14.19 -5.13 0.58
N ALA A 148 13.44 -5.94 -0.18
CA ALA A 148 12.22 -5.50 -0.84
C ALA A 148 11.17 -5.02 0.19
N SER A 149 10.92 -5.80 1.23
CA SER A 149 9.95 -5.44 2.28
C SER A 149 10.37 -4.18 3.04
N THR A 150 11.65 -4.04 3.36
CA THR A 150 12.17 -2.84 4.08
C THR A 150 12.04 -1.59 3.21
N THR A 151 12.38 -1.68 1.94
CA THR A 151 12.24 -0.56 1.00
C THR A 151 10.78 -0.17 0.83
N THR A 152 9.88 -1.15 0.65
CA THR A 152 8.45 -0.92 0.55
C THR A 152 7.91 -0.26 1.82
N PHE A 153 8.26 -0.76 3.01
CA PHE A 153 7.87 -0.17 4.28
C PHE A 153 8.34 1.28 4.40
N SER A 154 9.61 1.55 4.09
CA SER A 154 10.16 2.91 4.13
C SER A 154 9.46 3.86 3.15
N CYS A 155 9.19 3.41 1.93
CA CYS A 155 8.44 4.21 0.95
C CYS A 155 7.01 4.50 1.42
N LEU A 156 6.32 3.52 2.01
CA LEU A 156 4.97 3.69 2.54
C LEU A 156 4.93 4.69 3.71
N VAL A 157 5.88 4.58 4.63
CA VAL A 157 6.00 5.52 5.77
C VAL A 157 6.28 6.94 5.25
N LEU A 158 7.24 7.10 4.35
CA LEU A 158 7.55 8.41 3.75
C LEU A 158 6.36 9.00 3.00
N ALA A 159 5.67 8.20 2.19
CA ALA A 159 4.47 8.65 1.48
C ALA A 159 3.38 9.10 2.45
N THR A 160 3.14 8.35 3.53
CA THR A 160 2.15 8.72 4.55
C THR A 160 2.56 9.99 5.28
N CYS A 161 3.82 10.15 5.66
CA CYS A 161 4.32 11.35 6.30
C CYS A 161 4.20 12.58 5.38
N LEU A 162 4.57 12.45 4.11
CA LEU A 162 4.49 13.55 3.14
C LEU A 162 3.04 13.95 2.83
N LEU A 163 2.12 12.99 2.73
CA LEU A 163 0.70 13.27 2.53
C LEU A 163 0.07 13.95 3.76
N TYR A 164 0.51 13.59 4.96
CA TYR A 164 0.01 14.18 6.19
C TYR A 164 0.56 15.59 6.46
N THR A 165 1.77 15.88 5.96
CA THR A 165 2.43 17.20 6.14
C THR A 165 2.12 18.18 5.02
N SER A 166 1.41 17.77 3.96
CA SER A 166 0.95 18.69 2.91
C SER A 166 -0.31 19.40 3.41
N PRO A 167 -0.25 20.68 3.76
CA PRO A 167 -1.45 21.44 4.11
C PRO A 167 -2.33 21.53 2.84
N SER A 168 -3.53 21.03 2.96
CA SER A 168 -4.62 21.18 1.97
C SER A 168 -5.08 22.63 1.90
#